data_3ff2e24366fe0de55fa0184bf989fb76
#
_entry.id   3ff2e24366fe0de55fa0184bf989fb76
#
_cell.length_a   1.000
_cell.length_b   1.000
_cell.length_c   1.000
_cell.angle_alpha   90.00
_cell.angle_beta   90.00
_cell.angle_gamma   90.00
#
_symmetry.space_group_name_H-M   'P 1'
#
loop_
_entity.id
_entity.type
_entity.pdbx_description
1 polymer ?
#
loop_
_entity_poly.entity_id
_entity_poly.type
_entity_poly.pdbx_seq_one_letter_code
_entity_poly.pdbx_strand_id
1 'polypeptide(L)'
;DRIIVGEVRGAEAFDLLQALNTGHLGSMTTIHSNSAEQALTRLAHCVVSGTAGLPHASVREAIALAIDLVVHIARDAGQRRITELLAVRRYDAQPDRFEVEHLYTHGIPGGNTCAPDRCTVVSRFH
;
A
#
# COMPACT_ATOMS: atom_id res chain seq x y z
N ASP A 1 -16.65 12.66 -3.57
CA ASP A 1 -15.44 13.45 -3.30
C ASP A 1 -14.24 12.53 -3.13
N ARG A 2 -13.03 13.06 -3.31
CA ARG A 2 -11.76 12.31 -3.16
C ARG A 2 -11.09 12.70 -1.85
N ILE A 3 -10.47 11.73 -1.19
CA ILE A 3 -9.69 11.94 0.02
C ILE A 3 -8.22 11.76 -0.32
N ILE A 4 -7.42 12.78 -0.04
CA ILE A 4 -5.96 12.71 -0.22
C ILE A 4 -5.33 12.87 1.15
N VAL A 5 -4.69 11.79 1.64
CA VAL A 5 -3.95 11.78 2.89
C VAL A 5 -2.47 11.83 2.58
N GLY A 6 -1.78 12.84 3.11
CA GLY A 6 -0.37 13.07 2.81
C GLY A 6 0.52 11.88 3.17
N GLU A 7 0.26 11.24 4.30
CA GLU A 7 1.00 10.06 4.75
C GLU A 7 0.24 9.32 5.84
N VAL A 8 0.35 7.99 5.86
CA VAL A 8 -0.11 7.11 6.92
C VAL A 8 1.09 6.51 7.65
N ARG A 9 1.09 6.63 8.98
CA ARG A 9 2.18 6.13 9.84
C ARG A 9 1.71 5.21 10.96
N GLY A 10 0.44 5.27 11.34
CA GLY A 10 -0.10 4.59 12.52
C GLY A 10 -1.60 4.36 12.47
N ALA A 11 -2.26 4.57 13.61
CA ALA A 11 -3.66 4.22 13.88
C ALA A 11 -4.67 4.89 12.92
N GLU A 12 -4.37 6.04 12.37
CA GLU A 12 -5.20 6.75 11.38
C GLU A 12 -5.46 5.92 10.11
N ALA A 13 -4.66 4.88 9.88
CA ALA A 13 -4.86 3.93 8.78
C ALA A 13 -6.24 3.26 8.83
N PHE A 14 -6.79 3.04 10.02
CA PHE A 14 -8.11 2.44 10.17
C PHE A 14 -9.20 3.37 9.62
N ASP A 15 -9.19 4.63 10.01
CA ASP A 15 -10.17 5.61 9.54
C ASP A 15 -10.07 5.83 8.04
N LEU A 16 -8.85 5.87 7.52
CA LEU A 16 -8.60 5.92 6.07
C LEU A 16 -9.21 4.71 5.36
N LEU A 17 -8.97 3.50 5.86
CA LEU A 17 -9.50 2.27 5.26
C LEU A 17 -11.03 2.27 5.24
N GLN A 18 -11.66 2.72 6.32
CA GLN A 18 -13.11 2.89 6.38
C GLN A 18 -13.60 3.88 5.33
N ALA A 19 -12.95 5.03 5.21
CA ALA A 19 -13.29 6.04 4.21
C ALA A 19 -13.15 5.52 2.77
N LEU A 20 -12.09 4.78 2.48
CA LEU A 20 -11.86 4.16 1.17
C LEU A 20 -12.95 3.13 0.82
N ASN A 21 -13.43 2.36 1.81
CA ASN A 21 -14.47 1.36 1.62
C ASN A 21 -15.89 1.95 1.52
N THR A 22 -16.10 3.22 1.88
CA THR A 22 -17.41 3.90 1.87
C THR A 22 -17.67 4.76 0.64
N GLY A 23 -16.97 4.51 -0.48
CA GLY A 23 -17.32 5.11 -1.78
C GLY A 23 -16.54 6.36 -2.19
N HIS A 24 -15.41 6.66 -1.54
CA HIS A 24 -14.52 7.76 -1.91
C HIS A 24 -13.52 7.34 -3.01
N LEU A 25 -14.04 7.17 -4.22
CA LEU A 25 -13.25 6.74 -5.38
C LEU A 25 -12.20 7.78 -5.78
N GLY A 26 -11.04 7.32 -6.24
CA GLY A 26 -9.93 8.19 -6.63
C GLY A 26 -9.17 8.80 -5.45
N SER A 27 -9.39 8.26 -4.24
CA SER A 27 -8.64 8.65 -3.05
C SER A 27 -7.24 8.04 -3.07
N MET A 28 -6.30 8.72 -2.44
CA MET A 28 -4.90 8.27 -2.39
C MET A 28 -4.22 8.65 -1.08
N THR A 29 -3.22 7.86 -0.73
CA THR A 29 -2.35 8.13 0.42
C THR A 29 -0.93 7.71 0.10
N THR A 30 0.02 8.11 0.93
CA THR A 30 1.39 7.60 0.90
C THR A 30 1.71 6.84 2.17
N ILE A 31 2.60 5.88 2.05
CA ILE A 31 3.14 5.10 3.16
C ILE A 31 4.59 4.76 2.88
N HIS A 32 5.46 4.86 3.87
CA HIS A 32 6.85 4.45 3.71
C HIS A 32 7.00 2.94 3.76
N SER A 33 7.62 2.36 2.73
CA SER A 33 7.92 0.93 2.66
C SER A 33 9.13 0.67 1.77
N ASN A 34 9.69 -0.54 1.84
CA ASN A 34 10.85 -0.93 1.04
C ASN A 34 10.47 -1.50 -0.33
N SER A 35 9.20 -1.86 -0.55
CA SER A 35 8.66 -2.33 -1.83
C SER A 35 7.16 -2.07 -1.90
N ALA A 36 6.58 -2.20 -3.09
CA ALA A 36 5.15 -2.04 -3.27
C ALA A 36 4.34 -3.12 -2.50
N GLU A 37 4.78 -4.37 -2.49
CA GLU A 37 4.11 -5.43 -1.72
C GLU A 37 4.20 -5.20 -0.20
N GLN A 38 5.37 -4.76 0.29
CA GLN A 38 5.54 -4.46 1.72
C GLN A 38 4.68 -3.28 2.17
N ALA A 39 4.28 -2.38 1.27
CA ALA A 39 3.36 -1.29 1.60
C ALA A 39 2.01 -1.82 2.06
N LEU A 40 1.47 -2.85 1.42
CA LEU A 40 0.20 -3.48 1.82
C LEU A 40 0.29 -4.12 3.20
N THR A 41 1.39 -4.83 3.47
CA THR A 41 1.64 -5.43 4.79
C THR A 41 1.80 -4.36 5.87
N ARG A 42 2.54 -3.28 5.58
CA ARG A 42 2.71 -2.17 6.51
C ARG A 42 1.40 -1.45 6.79
N LEU A 43 0.56 -1.25 5.76
CA LEU A 43 -0.77 -0.67 5.93
C LEU A 43 -1.62 -1.54 6.87
N ALA A 44 -1.59 -2.86 6.71
CA ALA A 44 -2.29 -3.79 7.59
C ALA A 44 -1.80 -3.65 9.05
N HIS A 45 -0.50 -3.54 9.28
CA HIS A 45 0.05 -3.31 10.63
C HIS A 45 -0.43 -1.97 11.22
N CYS A 46 -0.45 -0.90 10.43
CA CYS A 46 -0.97 0.39 10.88
C CYS A 46 -2.45 0.30 11.27
N VAL A 47 -3.29 -0.36 10.46
CA VAL A 47 -4.71 -0.57 10.77
C VAL A 47 -4.89 -1.34 12.07
N VAL A 48 -4.17 -2.45 12.24
CA VAL A 48 -4.25 -3.28 13.47
C VAL A 48 -3.80 -2.51 14.71
N SER A 49 -2.81 -1.64 14.58
CA SER A 49 -2.34 -0.81 15.71
C SER A 49 -3.38 0.20 16.19
N GLY A 50 -4.32 0.57 15.33
CA GLY A 50 -5.42 1.50 15.65
C GLY A 50 -6.68 0.82 16.20
N THR A 51 -6.76 -0.51 16.16
CA THR A 51 -7.98 -1.24 16.52
C THR A 51 -7.66 -2.48 17.33
N ALA A 52 -8.21 -2.56 18.54
CA ALA A 52 -8.09 -3.75 19.35
C ALA A 52 -9.06 -4.85 18.85
N GLY A 53 -8.52 -6.04 18.57
CA GLY A 53 -9.32 -7.25 18.38
C GLY A 53 -9.82 -7.55 16.96
N LEU A 54 -9.41 -6.81 15.95
CA LEU A 54 -9.72 -7.19 14.57
C LEU A 54 -8.81 -8.35 14.10
N PRO A 55 -9.40 -9.42 13.51
CA PRO A 55 -8.61 -10.48 12.91
C PRO A 55 -7.73 -9.95 11.76
N HIS A 56 -6.47 -10.35 11.72
CA HIS A 56 -5.53 -9.94 10.67
C HIS A 56 -6.04 -10.23 9.25
N ALA A 57 -6.68 -11.38 9.04
CA ALA A 57 -7.25 -11.76 7.75
C ALA A 57 -8.34 -10.78 7.29
N SER A 58 -9.23 -10.37 8.20
CA SER A 58 -10.31 -9.41 7.89
C SER A 58 -9.75 -8.03 7.50
N VAL A 59 -8.69 -7.58 8.17
CA VAL A 59 -8.01 -6.32 7.85
C VAL A 59 -7.37 -6.39 6.45
N ARG A 60 -6.69 -7.49 6.13
CA ARG A 60 -6.07 -7.69 4.82
C ARG A 60 -7.09 -7.81 3.70
N GLU A 61 -8.20 -8.48 3.94
CA GLU A 61 -9.31 -8.54 3.00
C GLU A 61 -9.89 -7.14 2.73
N ALA A 62 -10.15 -6.36 3.78
CA ALA A 62 -10.63 -5.00 3.65
C ALA A 62 -9.65 -4.08 2.88
N ILE A 63 -8.35 -4.27 3.06
CA ILE A 63 -7.31 -3.56 2.29
C ILE A 63 -7.37 -3.97 0.81
N ALA A 64 -7.45 -5.26 0.51
CA ALA A 64 -7.53 -5.74 -0.87
C ALA A 64 -8.78 -5.24 -1.61
N LEU A 65 -9.87 -5.00 -0.88
CA LEU A 65 -11.09 -4.40 -1.43
C LEU A 65 -11.00 -2.88 -1.60
N ALA A 66 -10.15 -2.22 -0.79
CA ALA A 66 -10.03 -0.76 -0.77
C ALA A 66 -8.94 -0.22 -1.69
N ILE A 67 -7.94 -1.01 -2.02
CA ILE A 67 -6.74 -0.58 -2.75
C ILE A 67 -6.68 -1.28 -4.10
N ASP A 68 -6.67 -0.51 -5.17
CA ASP A 68 -6.57 -1.02 -6.54
C ASP A 68 -5.12 -0.99 -7.07
N LEU A 69 -4.37 0.04 -6.69
CA LEU A 69 -3.04 0.28 -7.25
C LEU A 69 -2.05 0.70 -6.18
N VAL A 70 -0.85 0.16 -6.26
CA VAL A 70 0.30 0.56 -5.43
C VAL A 70 1.43 1.00 -6.34
N VAL A 71 1.92 2.22 -6.13
CA VAL A 71 3.04 2.82 -6.86
C VAL A 71 4.21 2.96 -5.92
N HIS A 72 5.29 2.26 -6.14
CA HIS A 72 6.51 2.40 -5.36
C HIS A 72 7.49 3.34 -6.03
N ILE A 73 7.94 4.33 -5.27
CA ILE A 73 8.90 5.34 -5.72
C ILE A 73 10.16 5.19 -4.87
N ALA A 74 11.29 5.06 -5.51
CA ALA A 74 12.58 5.01 -4.83
C ALA A 74 13.57 6.00 -5.46
N ARG A 75 14.62 6.32 -4.70
CA ARG A 75 15.73 7.09 -5.24
C ARG A 75 16.73 6.13 -5.87
N ASP A 76 16.99 6.35 -7.15
CA ASP A 76 17.99 5.63 -7.93
C ASP A 76 18.96 6.64 -8.57
N ALA A 77 20.27 6.46 -8.35
CA ALA A 77 21.32 7.36 -8.82
C ALA A 77 21.03 8.86 -8.57
N GLY A 78 20.46 9.18 -7.40
CA GLY A 78 20.12 10.54 -7.00
C GLY A 78 18.78 11.07 -7.54
N GLN A 79 18.10 10.34 -8.41
CA GLN A 79 16.81 10.71 -8.98
C GLN A 79 15.67 9.88 -8.39
N ARG A 80 14.51 10.51 -8.15
CA ARG A 80 13.29 9.79 -7.79
C ARG A 80 12.68 9.16 -9.02
N ARG A 81 12.41 7.85 -8.96
CA ARG A 81 11.80 7.09 -10.06
C ARG A 81 10.71 6.18 -9.53
N ILE A 82 9.72 5.92 -10.36
CA ILE A 82 8.79 4.82 -10.14
C ILE A 82 9.58 3.53 -10.38
N THR A 83 9.64 2.67 -9.37
CA THR A 83 10.36 1.39 -9.43
C THR A 83 9.43 0.20 -9.53
N GLU A 84 8.23 0.30 -8.99
CA GLU A 84 7.24 -0.76 -9.06
C GLU A 84 5.84 -0.17 -9.23
N LEU A 85 5.00 -0.86 -9.98
CA LEU A 85 3.58 -0.60 -10.12
C LEU A 85 2.84 -1.92 -9.97
N LEU A 86 2.01 -2.04 -8.93
CA LEU A 86 1.24 -3.24 -8.64
C LEU A 86 -0.26 -2.96 -8.72
N ALA A 87 -1.00 -3.82 -9.39
CA ALA A 87 -2.44 -3.91 -9.20
C ALA A 87 -2.76 -4.93 -8.11
N VAL A 88 -3.59 -4.55 -7.16
CA VAL A 88 -4.06 -5.45 -6.10
C VAL A 88 -5.31 -6.15 -6.61
N ARG A 89 -5.32 -7.49 -6.58
CA ARG A 89 -6.43 -8.29 -7.09
C ARG A 89 -7.35 -8.76 -5.99
N ARG A 90 -6.78 -9.41 -4.98
CA ARG A 90 -7.49 -9.92 -3.82
C ARG A 90 -6.52 -10.28 -2.69
N TYR A 91 -7.08 -10.62 -1.56
CA TYR A 91 -6.36 -11.26 -0.47
C TYR A 91 -6.71 -12.76 -0.44
N ASP A 92 -5.69 -13.60 -0.30
CA ASP A 92 -5.85 -15.04 -0.12
C ASP A 92 -5.43 -15.41 1.31
N ALA A 93 -6.40 -15.86 2.09
CA ALA A 93 -6.17 -16.21 3.49
C ALA A 93 -5.29 -17.47 3.66
N GLN A 94 -5.20 -18.30 2.65
CA GLN A 94 -4.31 -19.46 2.60
C GLN A 94 -3.61 -19.49 1.22
N PRO A 95 -2.39 -18.97 1.13
CA PRO A 95 -1.29 -18.87 2.13
C PRO A 95 -1.07 -17.50 2.82
N ASP A 96 -2.08 -16.73 3.16
CA ASP A 96 -1.95 -15.42 3.85
C ASP A 96 -1.13 -14.40 3.05
N ARG A 97 -1.57 -14.13 1.82
CA ARG A 97 -0.89 -13.18 0.94
C ARG A 97 -1.87 -12.34 0.12
N PHE A 98 -1.43 -11.15 -0.26
CA PHE A 98 -2.09 -10.38 -1.31
C PHE A 98 -1.76 -10.99 -2.68
N GLU A 99 -2.78 -11.23 -3.48
CA GLU A 99 -2.61 -11.55 -4.89
C GLU A 99 -2.49 -10.23 -5.65
N VAL A 100 -1.32 -10.02 -6.25
CA VAL A 100 -0.96 -8.79 -6.96
C VAL A 100 -0.50 -9.11 -8.37
N GLU A 101 -0.70 -8.16 -9.26
CA GLU A 101 -0.18 -8.20 -10.61
C GLU A 101 0.86 -7.09 -10.79
N HIS A 102 2.08 -7.48 -11.16
CA HIS A 102 3.15 -6.53 -11.46
C HIS A 102 2.92 -5.91 -12.84
N LEU A 103 2.43 -4.66 -12.87
CA LEU A 103 2.21 -3.92 -14.09
C LEU A 103 3.50 -3.31 -14.63
N TYR A 104 4.43 -2.95 -13.75
CA TYR A 104 5.72 -2.39 -14.08
C TYR A 104 6.74 -2.69 -12.97
N THR A 105 7.95 -3.04 -13.39
CA THR A 105 9.11 -3.17 -12.50
C THR A 105 10.31 -2.55 -13.20
N HIS A 106 10.93 -1.56 -12.58
CA HIS A 106 12.17 -1.00 -13.07
C HIS A 106 13.31 -1.96 -12.74
N GLY A 107 14.07 -2.38 -13.73
CA GLY A 107 15.26 -3.20 -13.55
C GLY A 107 16.30 -2.43 -12.75
N ILE A 108 16.37 -2.67 -11.45
CA ILE A 108 17.47 -2.24 -10.60
C ILE A 108 18.49 -3.39 -10.64
N PRO A 109 19.63 -3.23 -11.31
CA PRO A 109 20.69 -4.24 -11.23
C PRO A 109 21.18 -4.35 -9.78
N GLY A 110 20.86 -5.46 -9.13
CA GLY A 110 21.49 -5.96 -7.92
C GLY A 110 21.80 -4.94 -6.82
N GLY A 111 20.79 -4.53 -6.06
CA GLY A 111 21.09 -3.60 -5.00
C GLY A 111 20.09 -3.59 -3.86
N ASN A 112 20.40 -4.33 -2.82
CA ASN A 112 19.89 -4.17 -1.46
C ASN A 112 20.40 -2.84 -0.87
N THR A 113 20.12 -1.71 -1.48
CA THR A 113 20.45 -0.42 -0.89
C THR A 113 19.19 0.15 -0.28
N CYS A 114 19.10 0.05 1.04
CA CYS A 114 18.13 0.75 1.86
C CYS A 114 18.36 2.27 1.69
N ALA A 115 17.70 2.88 0.70
CA ALA A 115 17.71 4.33 0.57
C ALA A 115 16.61 4.91 1.48
N PRO A 116 16.88 5.94 2.28
CA PRO A 116 15.95 6.49 3.28
C PRO A 116 14.70 7.17 2.70
N ASP A 117 14.60 7.36 1.39
CA ASP A 117 13.55 8.14 0.74
C ASP A 117 12.58 7.28 -0.10
N ARG A 118 12.16 6.12 0.40
CA ARG A 118 11.17 5.29 -0.29
C ARG A 118 9.77 5.67 0.11
N CYS A 119 8.96 6.07 -0.85
CA CYS A 119 7.55 6.39 -0.67
C CYS A 119 6.71 5.52 -1.58
N THR A 120 5.62 5.00 -1.08
CA THR A 120 4.64 4.24 -1.85
C THR A 120 3.32 4.98 -1.85
N VAL A 121 2.78 5.20 -3.01
CA VAL A 121 1.43 5.77 -3.19
C VAL A 121 0.46 4.62 -3.31
N VAL A 122 -0.58 4.65 -2.51
CA VAL A 122 -1.66 3.67 -2.51
C VAL A 122 -2.93 4.38 -2.97
N SER A 123 -3.62 3.83 -3.95
CA SER A 123 -4.76 4.51 -4.57
C SER A 123 -5.91 3.55 -4.88
N ARG A 124 -7.13 4.09 -4.84
CA ARG A 124 -8.35 3.44 -5.27
C ARG A 124 -8.91 4.18 -6.48
N PHE A 125 -9.22 3.47 -7.56
CA PHE A 125 -9.67 4.07 -8.82
C PHE A 125 -11.15 3.86 -9.17
N HIS A 126 -11.80 2.85 -8.63
CA HIS A 126 -13.24 2.62 -8.91
C HIS A 126 -13.96 1.82 -7.85
#